data_d03db3ca482c2341a9e7588335d89819
#
_entry.id   d03db3ca482c2341a9e7588335d89819
#
_cell.length_a   1.000
_cell.length_b   1.000
_cell.length_c   1.000
_cell.angle_alpha   90.00
_cell.angle_beta   90.00
_cell.angle_gamma   90.00
#
_symmetry.space_group_name_H-M   'P 1'
#
loop_
_entity.id
_entity.type
_entity.pdbx_description
1 polymer ?
#
loop_
_entity_poly.entity_id
_entity_poly.type
_entity_poly.pdbx_seq_one_letter_code
_entity_poly.pdbx_strand_id
1 'polypeptide(L)'
;MEKKDKTNKKGQENWSHKNDFPIEEVWHTYKALAELIAPRLRTFKAHDKHGYCPDFKGMAEWNQAIQKMIDAFDLLIDEDKLGIFTKDEEEAIEHGLELFSKYFRYLWD
;
A
#
# COMPACT_ATOMS: atom_id res chain seq x y z
N MET A 1 29.50 13.29 -3.64
CA MET A 1 29.16 12.73 -3.74
C MET A 1 28.93 12.33 -3.76
N GLU A 2 28.94 12.13 -3.61
CA GLU A 2 28.65 11.58 -3.69
C GLU A 2 28.48 11.21 -3.38
N LYS A 3 28.80 11.32 -3.04
CA LYS A 3 28.64 10.80 -2.72
C LYS A 3 28.60 10.47 -2.20
N LYS A 4 28.73 10.60 -1.77
CA LYS A 4 28.56 10.09 -1.32
C LYS A 4 28.58 9.62 -0.97
N ASP A 5 28.83 9.77 -0.70
CA ASP A 5 28.70 9.07 -0.38
C ASP A 5 28.84 8.44 -0.08
N LYS A 6 28.94 8.25 -0.10
CA LYS A 6 29.08 7.40 0.32
C LYS A 6 29.40 7.18 1.44
N THR A 7 29.23 7.76 1.93
CA THR A 7 29.57 7.59 3.11
C THR A 7 29.07 6.56 3.83
N ASN A 8 29.27 6.20 4.40
CA ASN A 8 28.96 5.25 4.92
C ASN A 8 28.29 5.11 6.15
N LYS A 9 27.22 5.77 6.31
CA LYS A 9 26.33 5.51 7.36
C LYS A 9 25.51 4.34 6.98
N LYS A 10 25.15 3.54 7.97
CA LYS A 10 24.53 2.29 7.73
C LYS A 10 23.29 2.38 6.89
N GLY A 11 22.39 3.30 7.15
CA GLY A 11 21.20 3.47 6.35
C GLY A 11 21.48 4.01 4.97
N GLN A 12 22.58 4.73 4.82
CA GLN A 12 22.90 5.34 3.56
C GLN A 12 23.60 4.39 2.59
N GLU A 13 24.19 3.32 3.11
CA GLU A 13 24.84 2.34 2.26
C GLU A 13 23.88 1.69 1.31
N ASN A 14 22.62 1.54 1.75
CA ASN A 14 21.60 0.88 0.95
C ASN A 14 20.71 1.85 0.17
N TRP A 15 20.97 3.13 0.32
CA TRP A 15 20.17 4.13 -0.38
C TRP A 15 20.62 4.28 -1.82
N SER A 16 19.68 4.25 -2.73
CA SER A 16 19.97 4.46 -4.13
C SER A 16 19.80 5.94 -4.44
N HIS A 17 20.93 6.66 -4.57
CA HIS A 17 20.87 8.07 -4.90
C HIS A 17 20.26 8.33 -6.27
N LYS A 18 20.38 7.35 -7.15
CA LYS A 18 19.80 7.45 -8.48
C LYS A 18 18.29 7.33 -8.44
N ASN A 19 17.78 6.43 -7.60
CA ASN A 19 16.36 6.11 -7.56
C ASN A 19 15.64 6.71 -6.37
N ASP A 20 16.38 7.32 -5.45
CA ASP A 20 15.82 8.05 -4.31
C ASP A 20 15.04 7.16 -3.32
N PHE A 21 15.50 5.95 -3.13
CA PHE A 21 14.97 5.04 -2.10
C PHE A 21 16.01 4.00 -1.76
N PRO A 22 15.91 3.33 -0.60
CA PRO A 22 16.86 2.30 -0.21
C PRO A 22 16.83 1.13 -1.18
N ILE A 23 18.02 0.71 -1.62
CA ILE A 23 18.12 -0.35 -2.63
C ILE A 23 17.51 -1.67 -2.13
N GLU A 24 17.57 -1.92 -0.84
CA GLU A 24 17.05 -3.17 -0.28
C GLU A 24 15.54 -3.29 -0.40
N GLU A 25 14.82 -2.18 -0.60
CA GLU A 25 13.37 -2.24 -0.83
C GLU A 25 13.03 -2.92 -2.15
N VAL A 26 13.98 -2.97 -3.08
CA VAL A 26 13.74 -3.61 -4.37
C VAL A 26 13.48 -5.10 -4.21
N TRP A 27 14.11 -5.73 -3.22
CA TRP A 27 13.96 -7.18 -3.00
C TRP A 27 12.60 -7.53 -2.43
N HIS A 28 11.92 -6.57 -1.83
CA HIS A 28 10.58 -6.75 -1.25
C HIS A 28 9.67 -5.63 -1.71
N THR A 29 9.67 -5.39 -3.02
CA THR A 29 8.97 -4.23 -3.60
C THR A 29 7.51 -4.20 -3.21
N TYR A 30 6.81 -5.33 -3.31
CA TYR A 30 5.38 -5.33 -3.01
C TYR A 30 5.12 -4.98 -1.54
N LYS A 31 5.97 -5.45 -0.65
CA LYS A 31 5.81 -5.19 0.78
C LYS A 31 6.08 -3.73 1.10
N ALA A 32 7.14 -3.17 0.52
CA ALA A 32 7.46 -1.75 0.72
C ALA A 32 6.31 -0.86 0.23
N LEU A 33 5.73 -1.19 -0.93
CA LEU A 33 4.59 -0.43 -1.45
C LEU A 33 3.37 -0.60 -0.57
N ALA A 34 3.09 -1.82 -0.10
CA ALA A 34 1.95 -2.06 0.76
C ALA A 34 2.08 -1.29 2.07
N GLU A 35 3.28 -1.22 2.64
CA GLU A 35 3.53 -0.45 3.86
C GLU A 35 3.33 1.04 3.65
N LEU A 36 3.58 1.53 2.45
CA LEU A 36 3.33 2.91 2.10
C LEU A 36 1.83 3.19 1.95
N ILE A 37 1.12 2.27 1.32
CA ILE A 37 -0.27 2.47 0.91
C ILE A 37 -1.24 2.26 2.06
N ALA A 38 -1.07 1.22 2.87
CA ALA A 38 -2.06 0.84 3.87
C ALA A 38 -2.38 1.95 4.87
N PRO A 39 -1.39 2.62 5.50
CA PRO A 39 -1.74 3.69 6.43
C PRO A 39 -2.40 4.89 5.75
N ARG A 40 -2.05 5.15 4.50
CA ARG A 40 -2.68 6.24 3.74
C ARG A 40 -4.13 5.92 3.43
N LEU A 41 -4.43 4.69 3.08
CA LEU A 41 -5.82 4.28 2.86
C LEU A 41 -6.63 4.35 4.13
N ARG A 42 -6.05 3.96 5.28
CA ARG A 42 -6.76 4.06 6.55
C ARG A 42 -7.11 5.49 6.88
N THR A 43 -6.17 6.40 6.69
CA THR A 43 -6.42 7.82 6.93
C THR A 43 -7.45 8.37 5.96
N PHE A 44 -7.36 7.99 4.69
CA PHE A 44 -8.32 8.42 3.69
C PHE A 44 -9.72 7.93 4.01
N LYS A 45 -9.84 6.65 4.43
CA LYS A 45 -11.15 6.10 4.79
C LYS A 45 -11.78 6.87 5.96
N ALA A 46 -10.94 7.22 6.96
CA ALA A 46 -11.42 7.93 8.15
C ALA A 46 -11.71 9.40 7.89
N HIS A 47 -11.17 9.94 6.81
CA HIS A 47 -11.37 11.35 6.44
C HIS A 47 -12.84 11.61 6.12
N ASP A 48 -13.33 12.77 6.54
CA ASP A 48 -14.69 13.21 6.25
C ASP A 48 -14.73 13.74 4.82
N LYS A 49 -14.96 12.83 3.89
CA LYS A 49 -14.85 13.12 2.46
C LYS A 49 -16.08 13.86 1.96
N HIS A 50 -15.87 14.74 0.98
CA HIS A 50 -16.96 15.53 0.38
C HIS A 50 -17.75 14.71 -0.65
N GLY A 51 -17.20 13.62 -1.14
CA GLY A 51 -17.89 12.81 -2.14
C GLY A 51 -17.41 11.37 -2.11
N TYR A 52 -18.04 10.56 -2.95
CA TYR A 52 -17.69 9.15 -3.07
C TYR A 52 -17.69 8.76 -4.55
N CYS A 53 -17.05 7.62 -4.84
CA CYS A 53 -16.99 7.12 -6.22
C CYS A 53 -18.42 6.85 -6.73
N PRO A 54 -18.76 7.33 -7.93
CA PRO A 54 -20.14 7.20 -8.45
C PRO A 54 -20.61 5.77 -8.66
N ASP A 55 -19.69 4.80 -8.71
CA ASP A 55 -20.06 3.40 -8.86
C ASP A 55 -20.72 2.84 -7.60
N PHE A 56 -20.68 3.57 -6.50
CA PHE A 56 -21.25 3.14 -5.21
C PHE A 56 -22.47 3.96 -4.89
N LYS A 57 -23.35 3.39 -4.06
CA LYS A 57 -24.62 4.06 -3.72
C LYS A 57 -24.47 5.16 -2.72
N GLY A 58 -23.38 5.18 -1.97
CA GLY A 58 -23.14 6.19 -0.97
C GLY A 58 -21.81 6.02 -0.29
N MET A 59 -21.55 6.88 0.69
CA MET A 59 -20.28 6.90 1.39
C MET A 59 -20.01 5.59 2.13
N ALA A 60 -21.04 4.97 2.69
CA ALA A 60 -20.86 3.71 3.43
C ALA A 60 -20.31 2.61 2.54
N GLU A 61 -20.87 2.46 1.33
CA GLU A 61 -20.39 1.45 0.39
C GLU A 61 -18.98 1.78 -0.12
N TRP A 62 -18.72 3.05 -0.35
CA TRP A 62 -17.38 3.49 -0.78
C TRP A 62 -16.35 3.14 0.30
N ASN A 63 -16.67 3.45 1.56
CA ASN A 63 -15.77 3.13 2.67
C ASN A 63 -15.59 1.63 2.85
N GLN A 64 -16.61 0.82 2.56
CA GLN A 64 -16.47 -0.64 2.60
C GLN A 64 -15.49 -1.12 1.53
N ALA A 65 -15.55 -0.54 0.34
CA ALA A 65 -14.61 -0.89 -0.73
C ALA A 65 -13.18 -0.53 -0.32
N ILE A 66 -13.02 0.65 0.27
CA ILE A 66 -11.70 1.09 0.76
C ILE A 66 -11.19 0.13 1.84
N GLN A 67 -12.09 -0.32 2.73
CA GLN A 67 -11.69 -1.26 3.77
C GLN A 67 -11.18 -2.58 3.19
N LYS A 68 -11.81 -3.05 2.12
CA LYS A 68 -11.32 -4.28 1.45
C LYS A 68 -9.95 -4.09 0.85
N MET A 69 -9.67 -2.89 0.33
CA MET A 69 -8.33 -2.57 -0.15
C MET A 69 -7.33 -2.60 1.02
N ILE A 70 -7.70 -1.98 2.15
CA ILE A 70 -6.85 -1.97 3.34
C ILE A 70 -6.56 -3.39 3.80
N ASP A 71 -7.59 -4.24 3.86
CA ASP A 71 -7.43 -5.61 4.32
C ASP A 71 -6.42 -6.37 3.45
N ALA A 72 -6.46 -6.16 2.14
CA ALA A 72 -5.53 -6.81 1.23
C ALA A 72 -4.09 -6.37 1.51
N PHE A 73 -3.87 -5.07 1.67
CA PHE A 73 -2.52 -4.57 1.94
C PHE A 73 -2.04 -4.97 3.33
N ASP A 74 -2.93 -5.00 4.32
CA ASP A 74 -2.57 -5.43 5.67
C ASP A 74 -2.13 -6.90 5.68
N LEU A 75 -2.79 -7.76 4.90
CA LEU A 75 -2.35 -9.15 4.78
C LEU A 75 -0.95 -9.23 4.16
N LEU A 76 -0.70 -8.42 3.15
CA LEU A 76 0.58 -8.46 2.44
C LEU A 76 1.75 -8.01 3.31
N ILE A 77 1.52 -7.14 4.29
CA ILE A 77 2.58 -6.66 5.17
C ILE A 77 2.67 -7.44 6.48
N ASP A 78 1.78 -8.40 6.70
CA ASP A 78 1.76 -9.18 7.93
C ASP A 78 2.95 -10.13 7.97
N GLU A 79 3.90 -9.83 8.83
CA GLU A 79 5.14 -10.61 8.92
C GLU A 79 4.91 -12.02 9.43
N ASP A 80 3.84 -12.22 10.19
CA ASP A 80 3.51 -13.56 10.68
C ASP A 80 3.10 -14.51 9.56
N LYS A 81 2.67 -13.98 8.44
CA LYS A 81 2.27 -14.81 7.30
C LYS A 81 3.45 -15.32 6.49
N LEU A 82 4.58 -14.63 6.53
CA LEU A 82 5.80 -15.02 5.80
C LEU A 82 5.54 -15.23 4.31
N GLY A 83 4.60 -14.47 3.75
CA GLY A 83 4.23 -14.61 2.34
C GLY A 83 3.41 -15.85 2.02
N ILE A 84 2.93 -16.56 3.05
CA ILE A 84 2.11 -17.77 2.88
C ILE A 84 0.72 -17.47 3.37
N PHE A 85 -0.28 -17.65 2.49
CA PHE A 85 -1.64 -17.29 2.79
C PHE A 85 -2.58 -18.46 2.56
N THR A 86 -3.67 -18.49 3.33
CA THR A 86 -4.74 -19.45 3.09
C THR A 86 -5.47 -19.08 1.79
N LYS A 87 -6.29 -20.01 1.30
CA LYS A 87 -7.06 -19.76 0.10
C LYS A 87 -7.97 -18.54 0.27
N ASP A 88 -8.62 -18.42 1.42
CA ASP A 88 -9.49 -17.27 1.68
C ASP A 88 -8.71 -15.96 1.73
N GLU A 89 -7.52 -16.00 2.30
CA GLU A 89 -6.65 -14.83 2.33
C GLU A 89 -6.18 -14.43 0.94
N GLU A 90 -5.84 -15.42 0.10
CA GLU A 90 -5.46 -15.13 -1.27
C GLU A 90 -6.60 -14.47 -2.03
N GLU A 91 -7.82 -14.96 -1.84
CA GLU A 91 -8.97 -14.38 -2.50
C GLU A 91 -9.23 -12.95 -2.01
N ALA A 92 -9.05 -12.72 -0.71
CA ALA A 92 -9.20 -11.37 -0.16
C ALA A 92 -8.15 -10.42 -0.71
N ILE A 93 -6.91 -10.89 -0.86
CA ILE A 93 -5.84 -10.09 -1.44
C ILE A 93 -6.17 -9.73 -2.89
N GLU A 94 -6.56 -10.72 -3.69
CA GLU A 94 -6.88 -10.48 -5.09
C GLU A 94 -8.04 -9.51 -5.24
N HIS A 95 -9.08 -9.70 -4.44
CA HIS A 95 -10.25 -8.83 -4.51
C HIS A 95 -9.91 -7.40 -4.12
N GLY A 96 -9.14 -7.23 -3.03
CA GLY A 96 -8.74 -5.89 -2.58
C GLY A 96 -7.84 -5.19 -3.58
N LEU A 97 -6.91 -5.93 -4.21
CA LEU A 97 -6.04 -5.34 -5.22
C LEU A 97 -6.82 -4.98 -6.48
N GLU A 98 -7.82 -5.79 -6.84
CA GLU A 98 -8.71 -5.49 -7.95
C GLU A 98 -9.47 -4.20 -7.73
N LEU A 99 -10.04 -4.04 -6.54
CA LEU A 99 -10.74 -2.82 -6.17
C LEU A 99 -9.80 -1.62 -6.20
N PHE A 100 -8.61 -1.80 -5.65
CA PHE A 100 -7.60 -0.75 -5.62
C PHE A 100 -7.25 -0.28 -7.04
N SER A 101 -7.01 -1.24 -7.93
CA SER A 101 -6.67 -0.93 -9.31
C SER A 101 -7.83 -0.21 -10.02
N LYS A 102 -9.04 -0.73 -9.83
CA LYS A 102 -10.22 -0.19 -10.53
C LYS A 102 -10.55 1.22 -10.06
N TYR A 103 -10.42 1.47 -8.78
CA TYR A 103 -10.84 2.75 -8.20
C TYR A 103 -9.68 3.63 -7.77
N PHE A 104 -8.49 3.33 -8.20
CA PHE A 104 -7.30 4.07 -7.83
C PHE A 104 -7.45 5.58 -8.05
N ARG A 105 -8.01 5.95 -9.17
CA ARG A 105 -8.14 7.36 -9.54
C ARG A 105 -9.25 8.10 -8.80
N TYR A 106 -10.03 7.37 -8.00
CA TYR A 106 -11.07 7.97 -7.16
C TYR A 106 -10.60 8.16 -5.71
N LEU A 107 -9.36 7.82 -5.41
CA LEU A 107 -8.81 7.94 -4.07
C LEU A 107 -8.29 9.36 -3.82
N TRP A 108 -9.22 10.31 -3.86
CA TRP A 108 -8.90 11.71 -3.60
C TRP A 108 -10.15 12.42 -3.09
N ASP A 109 -9.94 13.60 -2.52
CA ASP A 109 -11.06 14.39 -2.05
C ASP A 109 -10.85 15.89 -2.28
#